data_532186f6d9b320a3fa2a19c7a26a5005
#
_entry.id   532186f6d9b320a3fa2a19c7a26a5005
#
_cell.length_a   1.000
_cell.length_b   1.000
_cell.length_c   1.000
_cell.angle_alpha   90.00
_cell.angle_beta   90.00
_cell.angle_gamma   90.00
#
_symmetry.space_group_name_H-M   'P 1'
#
loop_
_entity.id
_entity.type
_entity.pdbx_description
1 polymer ?
#
loop_
_entity_poly.entity_id
_entity_poly.type
_entity_poly.pdbx_seq_one_letter_code
_entity_poly.pdbx_strand_id
1 'polypeptide(L)'
;MTDAVRPLIAGNWKMNGLKTSITEFEAMLRGAPEVTGKADLLVCPPVTLLAGFAAKASSFGQEGKHAVTVGAQDCHPKASGAHTGDISAEMLADAGATAIIVGHSERRADHGESDAVVREKALAAWRAGLTAIVCIGETQAERDAGKTLDVCGAQLKGSLPDDCTSGNLIVAYEPVWAIGTGLTPTAQDVEQVHKFIREHLNQRFKNEGPSIKILYGGSVKPSNAKELMAVPNVNGALVGGASLKAADFLAIAAGCP
;
A
#
# COMPACT_ATOMS: atom_id res chain seq x y z
N MET A 1 17.61 1.29 21.07
CA MET A 1 17.52 0.57 19.78
C MET A 1 16.08 0.74 19.34
N THR A 2 15.83 1.45 18.24
CA THR A 2 14.50 1.49 17.65
C THR A 2 14.21 0.10 17.14
N ASP A 3 13.14 -0.55 17.63
CA ASP A 3 12.69 -1.83 17.07
C ASP A 3 12.54 -1.69 15.55
N ALA A 4 13.08 -2.67 14.83
CA ALA A 4 12.99 -2.68 13.37
C ALA A 4 11.53 -2.62 12.95
N VAL A 5 11.20 -1.69 12.04
CA VAL A 5 9.83 -1.55 11.52
C VAL A 5 9.44 -2.84 10.80
N ARG A 6 8.41 -3.53 11.33
CA ARG A 6 7.95 -4.79 10.78
C ARG A 6 7.48 -4.62 9.32
N PRO A 7 7.97 -5.44 8.37
CA PRO A 7 7.58 -5.33 6.97
C PRO A 7 6.09 -5.57 6.73
N LEU A 8 5.53 -4.91 5.70
CA LEU A 8 4.18 -5.15 5.20
C LEU A 8 4.23 -5.51 3.70
N ILE A 9 3.64 -6.62 3.32
CA ILE A 9 3.38 -6.96 1.92
C ILE A 9 1.90 -6.74 1.64
N ALA A 10 1.60 -5.69 0.87
CA ALA A 10 0.26 -5.28 0.49
C ALA A 10 0.00 -5.63 -0.99
N GLY A 11 -0.98 -6.47 -1.27
CA GLY A 11 -1.37 -6.87 -2.61
C GLY A 11 -2.47 -5.95 -3.15
N ASN A 12 -2.13 -5.10 -4.10
CA ASN A 12 -3.12 -4.31 -4.86
C ASN A 12 -3.58 -5.11 -6.08
N TRP A 13 -4.78 -5.66 -6.01
CA TRP A 13 -5.35 -6.46 -7.12
C TRP A 13 -5.79 -5.60 -8.30
N LYS A 14 -5.86 -4.29 -8.11
CA LYS A 14 -6.36 -3.36 -9.14
C LYS A 14 -7.73 -3.80 -9.65
N MET A 15 -8.03 -3.62 -10.92
CA MET A 15 -9.30 -4.03 -11.55
C MET A 15 -9.25 -5.50 -12.00
N ASN A 16 -8.98 -6.42 -11.07
CA ASN A 16 -8.90 -7.86 -11.33
C ASN A 16 -9.65 -8.67 -10.27
N GLY A 17 -10.20 -9.79 -10.72
CA GLY A 17 -10.83 -10.77 -9.85
C GLY A 17 -12.34 -10.83 -10.01
N LEU A 18 -12.85 -12.05 -9.94
CA LEU A 18 -14.27 -12.41 -9.92
C LEU A 18 -14.55 -13.21 -8.65
N LYS A 19 -15.81 -13.59 -8.41
CA LYS A 19 -16.19 -14.38 -7.22
C LYS A 19 -15.34 -15.65 -7.04
N THR A 20 -14.95 -16.30 -8.14
CA THR A 20 -14.09 -17.50 -8.12
C THR A 20 -12.68 -17.21 -7.61
N SER A 21 -12.23 -15.96 -7.62
CA SER A 21 -10.90 -15.57 -7.13
C SER A 21 -10.75 -15.72 -5.61
N ILE A 22 -11.84 -16.01 -4.90
CA ILE A 22 -11.82 -16.37 -3.48
C ILE A 22 -10.90 -17.57 -3.21
N THR A 23 -10.74 -18.49 -4.17
CA THR A 23 -9.86 -19.66 -4.03
C THR A 23 -8.38 -19.29 -3.91
N GLU A 24 -7.93 -18.25 -4.63
CA GLU A 24 -6.56 -17.72 -4.49
C GLU A 24 -6.39 -17.05 -3.12
N PHE A 25 -7.37 -16.28 -2.68
CA PHE A 25 -7.32 -15.67 -1.35
C PHE A 25 -7.31 -16.72 -0.23
N GLU A 26 -8.11 -17.78 -0.35
CA GLU A 26 -8.06 -18.92 0.59
C GLU A 26 -6.68 -19.62 0.59
N ALA A 27 -6.03 -19.72 -0.57
CA ALA A 27 -4.69 -20.26 -0.64
C ALA A 27 -3.66 -19.35 0.07
N MET A 28 -3.82 -18.01 -0.03
CA MET A 28 -3.02 -17.07 0.75
C MET A 28 -3.23 -17.26 2.25
N LEU A 29 -4.49 -17.36 2.71
CA LEU A 29 -4.82 -17.57 4.12
C LEU A 29 -4.19 -18.86 4.67
N ARG A 30 -4.22 -19.95 3.89
CA ARG A 30 -3.62 -21.23 4.30
C ARG A 30 -2.09 -21.17 4.38
N GLY A 31 -1.44 -20.48 3.46
CA GLY A 31 0.03 -20.37 3.43
C GLY A 31 0.61 -19.25 4.30
N ALA A 32 -0.22 -18.29 4.73
CA ALA A 32 0.22 -17.15 5.52
C ALA A 32 1.00 -17.51 6.80
N PRO A 33 0.64 -18.55 7.58
CA PRO A 33 1.39 -18.90 8.79
C PRO A 33 2.90 -19.12 8.56
N GLU A 34 3.30 -19.56 7.38
CA GLU A 34 4.72 -19.81 7.03
C GLU A 34 5.53 -18.50 6.88
N VAL A 35 4.88 -17.38 6.64
CA VAL A 35 5.54 -16.10 6.36
C VAL A 35 5.18 -14.98 7.34
N THR A 36 4.13 -15.14 8.15
CA THR A 36 3.72 -14.13 9.14
C THR A 36 4.74 -13.94 10.28
N GLY A 37 5.75 -14.79 10.39
CA GLY A 37 6.93 -14.52 11.24
C GLY A 37 7.79 -13.36 10.74
N LYS A 38 7.76 -13.09 9.42
CA LYS A 38 8.61 -12.11 8.73
C LYS A 38 7.89 -10.81 8.37
N ALA A 39 6.65 -10.89 7.90
CA ALA A 39 5.91 -9.74 7.41
C ALA A 39 4.43 -9.82 7.76
N ASP A 40 3.78 -8.64 7.84
CA ASP A 40 2.34 -8.52 7.82
C ASP A 40 1.84 -8.66 6.38
N LEU A 41 0.63 -9.22 6.21
CA LEU A 41 0.03 -9.43 4.90
C LEU A 41 -1.30 -8.66 4.80
N LEU A 42 -1.46 -7.92 3.70
CA LEU A 42 -2.67 -7.17 3.36
C LEU A 42 -3.04 -7.46 1.91
N VAL A 43 -4.32 -7.69 1.62
CA VAL A 43 -4.83 -7.81 0.25
C VAL A 43 -5.90 -6.75 0.03
N CYS A 44 -5.74 -5.94 -1.01
CA CYS A 44 -6.70 -4.91 -1.44
C CYS A 44 -7.37 -5.36 -2.75
N PRO A 45 -8.47 -6.12 -2.68
CA PRO A 45 -9.24 -6.54 -3.85
C PRO A 45 -10.12 -5.39 -4.37
N PRO A 46 -10.74 -5.52 -5.57
CA PRO A 46 -11.86 -4.67 -5.95
C PRO A 46 -12.96 -4.68 -4.88
N VAL A 47 -13.66 -3.55 -4.73
CA VAL A 47 -14.72 -3.40 -3.71
C VAL A 47 -15.79 -4.49 -3.78
N THR A 48 -16.07 -5.01 -4.99
CA THR A 48 -17.03 -6.10 -5.23
C THR A 48 -16.65 -7.44 -4.57
N LEU A 49 -15.40 -7.60 -4.14
CA LEU A 49 -14.89 -8.80 -3.47
C LEU A 49 -14.55 -8.55 -2.00
N LEU A 50 -14.45 -7.29 -1.58
CA LEU A 50 -13.91 -6.91 -0.27
C LEU A 50 -14.64 -7.59 0.88
N ALA A 51 -15.96 -7.43 0.99
CA ALA A 51 -16.74 -8.01 2.08
C ALA A 51 -16.64 -9.54 2.13
N GLY A 52 -16.63 -10.20 0.96
CA GLY A 52 -16.45 -11.66 0.87
C GLY A 52 -15.07 -12.12 1.35
N PHE A 53 -14.02 -11.35 1.00
CA PHE A 53 -12.65 -11.65 1.46
C PHE A 53 -12.50 -11.39 2.97
N ALA A 54 -13.05 -10.29 3.48
CA ALA A 54 -13.02 -9.97 4.90
C ALA A 54 -13.74 -11.05 5.75
N ALA A 55 -14.92 -11.49 5.33
CA ALA A 55 -15.64 -12.59 5.99
C ALA A 55 -14.83 -13.90 5.97
N LYS A 56 -14.16 -14.19 4.84
CA LYS A 56 -13.30 -15.36 4.73
C LYS A 56 -12.07 -15.25 5.64
N ALA A 57 -11.38 -14.12 5.68
CA ALA A 57 -10.25 -13.89 6.56
C ALA A 57 -10.64 -14.09 8.03
N SER A 58 -11.80 -13.57 8.43
CA SER A 58 -12.34 -13.77 9.79
C SER A 58 -12.59 -15.23 10.13
N SER A 59 -13.01 -16.05 9.16
CA SER A 59 -13.26 -17.48 9.38
C SER A 59 -11.97 -18.31 9.53
N PHE A 60 -10.83 -17.82 9.05
CA PHE A 60 -9.51 -18.45 9.20
C PHE A 60 -8.74 -17.95 10.43
N GLY A 61 -9.13 -16.81 11.01
CA GLY A 61 -8.47 -16.21 12.15
C GLY A 61 -8.81 -16.97 13.45
N GLN A 62 -7.80 -17.10 14.35
CA GLN A 62 -8.03 -17.50 15.72
C GLN A 62 -7.92 -16.27 16.62
N GLU A 63 -8.90 -16.04 17.49
CA GLU A 63 -8.90 -15.00 18.54
C GLU A 63 -8.55 -13.57 18.05
N GLY A 64 -9.14 -13.14 16.91
CA GLY A 64 -8.99 -11.75 16.42
C GLY A 64 -7.67 -11.44 15.71
N LYS A 65 -6.80 -12.44 15.49
CA LYS A 65 -5.57 -12.29 14.67
C LYS A 65 -5.80 -12.90 13.29
N HIS A 66 -5.91 -12.03 12.29
CA HIS A 66 -5.97 -12.47 10.90
C HIS A 66 -4.56 -12.58 10.32
N ALA A 67 -4.22 -13.75 9.77
CA ALA A 67 -2.93 -13.96 9.10
C ALA A 67 -2.79 -13.08 7.84
N VAL A 68 -3.92 -12.76 7.18
CA VAL A 68 -4.00 -11.80 6.06
C VAL A 68 -5.15 -10.84 6.36
N THR A 69 -4.89 -9.54 6.36
CA THR A 69 -5.91 -8.49 6.47
C THR A 69 -6.41 -8.08 5.09
N VAL A 70 -7.56 -7.40 5.06
CA VAL A 70 -8.18 -6.93 3.81
C VAL A 70 -8.21 -5.41 3.82
N GLY A 71 -7.88 -4.79 2.67
CA GLY A 71 -7.94 -3.36 2.46
C GLY A 71 -8.75 -2.97 1.23
N ALA A 72 -8.86 -1.67 1.00
CA ALA A 72 -9.55 -1.11 -0.15
C ALA A 72 -8.58 -0.37 -1.08
N GLN A 73 -9.00 -0.14 -2.33
CA GLN A 73 -8.16 0.46 -3.38
C GLN A 73 -8.37 1.97 -3.54
N ASP A 74 -9.44 2.52 -2.96
CA ASP A 74 -9.78 3.94 -2.95
C ASP A 74 -10.95 4.21 -2.02
N CYS A 75 -11.23 5.49 -1.70
CA CYS A 75 -12.47 5.93 -1.06
C CYS A 75 -12.86 7.33 -1.50
N HIS A 76 -14.13 7.69 -1.31
CA HIS A 76 -14.60 9.06 -1.42
C HIS A 76 -14.28 9.85 -0.14
N PRO A 77 -13.93 11.18 -0.22
CA PRO A 77 -13.59 12.00 0.95
C PRO A 77 -14.75 12.17 1.94
N LYS A 78 -15.99 12.20 1.45
CA LYS A 78 -17.19 12.36 2.29
C LYS A 78 -17.68 11.04 2.83
N ALA A 79 -18.26 11.06 4.02
CA ALA A 79 -18.80 9.87 4.70
C ALA A 79 -20.06 9.31 4.01
N SER A 80 -20.86 10.17 3.39
CA SER A 80 -22.10 9.81 2.69
C SER A 80 -22.56 10.96 1.81
N GLY A 81 -23.59 10.76 1.01
CA GLY A 81 -24.23 11.81 0.24
C GLY A 81 -24.62 11.42 -1.18
N ALA A 82 -24.92 12.44 -2.02
CA ALA A 82 -25.31 12.27 -3.41
C ALA A 82 -24.07 12.06 -4.30
N HIS A 83 -23.45 10.92 -4.19
CA HIS A 83 -22.22 10.52 -4.89
C HIS A 83 -22.44 9.13 -5.50
N THR A 84 -23.30 9.05 -6.51
CA THR A 84 -23.70 7.77 -7.13
C THR A 84 -22.50 7.03 -7.70
N GLY A 85 -22.27 5.81 -7.20
CA GLY A 85 -21.15 4.94 -7.61
C GLY A 85 -19.90 5.05 -6.73
N ASP A 86 -19.75 6.09 -5.91
CA ASP A 86 -18.64 6.23 -4.97
C ASP A 86 -18.85 5.40 -3.69
N ILE A 87 -17.75 5.03 -3.06
CA ILE A 87 -17.71 4.26 -1.83
C ILE A 87 -17.01 5.09 -0.76
N SER A 88 -17.66 5.31 0.39
CA SER A 88 -17.04 6.03 1.50
C SER A 88 -16.09 5.14 2.32
N ALA A 89 -15.20 5.77 3.08
CA ALA A 89 -14.31 5.04 3.98
C ALA A 89 -15.09 4.28 5.06
N GLU A 90 -16.22 4.82 5.52
CA GLU A 90 -17.10 4.20 6.48
C GLU A 90 -17.74 2.91 5.94
N MET A 91 -18.18 2.91 4.67
CA MET A 91 -18.70 1.71 3.99
C MET A 91 -17.61 0.64 3.87
N LEU A 92 -16.36 1.03 3.61
CA LEU A 92 -15.24 0.10 3.51
C LEU A 92 -14.87 -0.50 4.87
N ALA A 93 -14.91 0.30 5.94
CA ALA A 93 -14.69 -0.17 7.30
C ALA A 93 -15.78 -1.17 7.72
N ASP A 94 -17.05 -0.87 7.46
CA ASP A 94 -18.19 -1.77 7.72
C ASP A 94 -18.06 -3.08 6.95
N ALA A 95 -17.54 -3.03 5.71
CA ALA A 95 -17.27 -4.22 4.90
C ALA A 95 -16.02 -5.02 5.35
N GLY A 96 -15.27 -4.54 6.36
CA GLY A 96 -14.14 -5.23 6.98
C GLY A 96 -12.76 -4.83 6.45
N ALA A 97 -12.63 -3.69 5.77
CA ALA A 97 -11.32 -3.14 5.43
C ALA A 97 -10.56 -2.68 6.69
N THR A 98 -9.23 -2.80 6.66
CA THR A 98 -8.33 -2.30 7.71
C THR A 98 -7.43 -1.16 7.22
N ALA A 99 -7.29 -1.01 5.91
CA ALA A 99 -6.51 0.02 5.26
C ALA A 99 -7.12 0.42 3.92
N ILE A 100 -6.77 1.61 3.43
CA ILE A 100 -7.21 2.11 2.12
C ILE A 100 -5.99 2.65 1.36
N ILE A 101 -5.80 2.22 0.11
CA ILE A 101 -4.86 2.83 -0.83
C ILE A 101 -5.50 4.14 -1.31
N VAL A 102 -4.75 5.24 -1.26
CA VAL A 102 -5.21 6.55 -1.75
C VAL A 102 -4.13 7.20 -2.61
N GLY A 103 -4.54 7.90 -3.66
CA GLY A 103 -3.62 8.60 -4.56
C GLY A 103 -2.71 7.68 -5.37
N HIS A 104 -3.13 6.43 -5.64
CA HIS A 104 -2.40 5.54 -6.54
C HIS A 104 -2.16 6.21 -7.89
N SER A 105 -1.01 5.97 -8.51
CA SER A 105 -0.61 6.64 -9.76
C SER A 105 -1.65 6.52 -10.88
N GLU A 106 -2.31 5.38 -11.01
CA GLU A 106 -3.40 5.19 -11.97
C GLU A 106 -4.58 6.16 -11.69
N ARG A 107 -4.93 6.40 -10.43
CA ARG A 107 -6.00 7.32 -10.08
C ARG A 107 -5.63 8.79 -10.28
N ARG A 108 -4.37 9.14 -10.00
CA ARG A 108 -3.84 10.46 -10.32
C ARG A 108 -3.89 10.73 -11.82
N ALA A 109 -3.56 9.74 -12.66
CA ALA A 109 -3.55 9.85 -14.11
C ALA A 109 -4.98 9.81 -14.71
N ASP A 110 -5.77 8.80 -14.36
CA ASP A 110 -7.06 8.53 -15.02
C ASP A 110 -8.21 9.38 -14.48
N HIS A 111 -8.13 9.79 -13.21
CA HIS A 111 -9.20 10.55 -12.52
C HIS A 111 -8.77 11.97 -12.12
N GLY A 112 -7.53 12.38 -12.43
CA GLY A 112 -7.04 13.72 -12.12
C GLY A 112 -6.93 14.01 -10.63
N GLU A 113 -6.67 12.99 -9.79
CA GLU A 113 -6.58 13.17 -8.34
C GLU A 113 -5.37 14.04 -7.97
N SER A 114 -5.64 15.23 -7.44
CA SER A 114 -4.62 16.13 -6.91
C SER A 114 -4.15 15.70 -5.52
N ASP A 115 -3.01 16.25 -5.07
CA ASP A 115 -2.52 16.02 -3.72
C ASP A 115 -3.54 16.43 -2.65
N ALA A 116 -4.29 17.50 -2.87
CA ALA A 116 -5.35 17.93 -1.97
C ALA A 116 -6.47 16.89 -1.84
N VAL A 117 -6.91 16.31 -2.96
CA VAL A 117 -7.90 15.22 -2.96
C VAL A 117 -7.36 13.98 -2.23
N VAL A 118 -6.11 13.63 -2.46
CA VAL A 118 -5.47 12.49 -1.77
C VAL A 118 -5.40 12.73 -0.27
N ARG A 119 -5.05 13.95 0.15
CA ARG A 119 -5.06 14.35 1.57
C ARG A 119 -6.45 14.20 2.20
N GLU A 120 -7.50 14.65 1.52
CA GLU A 120 -8.88 14.49 2.00
C GLU A 120 -9.29 13.02 2.13
N LYS A 121 -8.87 12.18 1.18
CA LYS A 121 -9.10 10.72 1.24
C LYS A 121 -8.35 10.06 2.39
N ALA A 122 -7.11 10.48 2.68
CA ALA A 122 -6.37 10.00 3.84
C ALA A 122 -7.07 10.37 5.16
N LEU A 123 -7.58 11.60 5.28
CA LEU A 123 -8.39 12.04 6.42
C LEU A 123 -9.70 11.25 6.53
N ALA A 124 -10.34 10.91 5.41
CA ALA A 124 -11.54 10.06 5.39
C ALA A 124 -11.24 8.64 5.90
N ALA A 125 -10.11 8.04 5.49
CA ALA A 125 -9.68 6.74 6.01
C ALA A 125 -9.52 6.79 7.53
N TRP A 126 -8.86 7.81 8.07
CA TRP A 126 -8.66 7.97 9.53
C TRP A 126 -9.98 8.19 10.28
N ARG A 127 -10.89 9.00 9.73
CA ARG A 127 -12.22 9.21 10.29
C ARG A 127 -12.99 7.90 10.46
N ALA A 128 -12.79 6.96 9.54
CA ALA A 128 -13.37 5.62 9.60
C ALA A 128 -12.53 4.60 10.41
N GLY A 129 -11.45 5.03 11.07
CA GLY A 129 -10.56 4.16 11.85
C GLY A 129 -9.64 3.27 11.00
N LEU A 130 -9.40 3.63 9.73
CA LEU A 130 -8.60 2.86 8.79
C LEU A 130 -7.22 3.50 8.56
N THR A 131 -6.21 2.67 8.29
CA THR A 131 -4.88 3.15 7.89
C THR A 131 -4.90 3.61 6.43
N ALA A 132 -4.36 4.80 6.14
CA ALA A 132 -4.17 5.28 4.78
C ALA A 132 -2.82 4.80 4.22
N ILE A 133 -2.82 4.16 3.05
CA ILE A 133 -1.62 3.89 2.24
C ILE A 133 -1.57 4.96 1.16
N VAL A 134 -0.78 6.01 1.39
CA VAL A 134 -0.67 7.14 0.48
C VAL A 134 0.40 6.84 -0.57
N CYS A 135 0.00 6.81 -1.83
CA CYS A 135 0.90 6.59 -2.96
C CYS A 135 1.48 7.90 -3.47
N ILE A 136 2.78 7.88 -3.72
CA ILE A 136 3.55 8.96 -4.32
C ILE A 136 4.52 8.38 -5.36
N GLY A 137 4.89 9.15 -6.35
CA GLY A 137 5.87 8.73 -7.35
C GLY A 137 5.90 9.62 -8.58
N GLU A 138 7.01 9.58 -9.28
CA GLU A 138 7.26 10.35 -10.48
C GLU A 138 6.99 9.57 -11.76
N THR A 139 6.63 10.30 -12.81
CA THR A 139 6.52 9.80 -14.18
C THR A 139 7.88 9.65 -14.84
N GLN A 140 7.93 8.94 -15.99
CA GLN A 140 9.17 8.84 -16.79
C GLN A 140 9.71 10.23 -17.20
N ALA A 141 8.84 11.13 -17.66
CA ALA A 141 9.25 12.46 -18.08
C ALA A 141 9.86 13.30 -16.93
N GLU A 142 9.31 13.16 -15.73
CA GLU A 142 9.84 13.83 -14.53
C GLU A 142 11.19 13.24 -14.11
N ARG A 143 11.33 11.91 -14.21
CA ARG A 143 12.62 11.24 -13.95
C ARG A 143 13.68 11.67 -14.94
N ASP A 144 13.38 11.67 -16.23
CA ASP A 144 14.31 12.09 -17.28
C ASP A 144 14.74 13.55 -17.13
N ALA A 145 13.85 14.38 -16.57
CA ALA A 145 14.14 15.77 -16.21
C ALA A 145 14.92 15.93 -14.88
N GLY A 146 15.28 14.83 -14.20
CA GLY A 146 15.98 14.85 -12.90
C GLY A 146 15.13 15.34 -11.73
N LYS A 147 13.78 15.31 -11.84
CA LYS A 147 12.84 15.87 -10.86
C LYS A 147 12.24 14.87 -9.89
N THR A 148 12.73 13.63 -9.84
CA THR A 148 12.20 12.57 -8.98
C THR A 148 11.97 13.05 -7.53
N LEU A 149 13.00 13.61 -6.89
CA LEU A 149 12.92 14.03 -5.49
C LEU A 149 12.01 15.25 -5.30
N ASP A 150 12.00 16.18 -6.25
CA ASP A 150 11.13 17.37 -6.21
C ASP A 150 9.65 16.95 -6.27
N VAL A 151 9.30 16.03 -7.18
CA VAL A 151 7.94 15.50 -7.33
C VAL A 151 7.52 14.74 -6.07
N CYS A 152 8.35 13.81 -5.61
CA CYS A 152 8.06 13.06 -4.39
C CYS A 152 7.91 13.98 -3.17
N GLY A 153 8.77 15.01 -3.04
CA GLY A 153 8.69 15.99 -1.97
C GLY A 153 7.41 16.84 -2.02
N ALA A 154 7.01 17.28 -3.21
CA ALA A 154 5.75 18.01 -3.42
C ALA A 154 4.54 17.17 -3.06
N GLN A 155 4.49 15.91 -3.52
CA GLN A 155 3.41 14.97 -3.21
C GLN A 155 3.36 14.63 -1.71
N LEU A 156 4.49 14.41 -1.04
CA LEU A 156 4.54 14.22 0.42
C LEU A 156 3.98 15.43 1.17
N LYS A 157 4.36 16.65 0.75
CA LYS A 157 3.87 17.88 1.36
C LYS A 157 2.37 18.08 1.16
N GLY A 158 1.86 17.81 -0.04
CA GLY A 158 0.48 18.09 -0.41
C GLY A 158 -0.50 16.99 0.00
N SER A 159 -0.08 15.71 -0.06
CA SER A 159 -0.96 14.56 0.16
C SER A 159 -1.04 14.10 1.61
N LEU A 160 0.01 14.34 2.43
CA LEU A 160 0.00 13.88 3.82
C LEU A 160 -0.69 14.90 4.73
N PRO A 161 -1.67 14.49 5.57
CA PRO A 161 -2.18 15.33 6.67
C PRO A 161 -1.12 15.58 7.73
N ASP A 162 -1.41 16.51 8.68
CA ASP A 162 -0.41 16.92 9.67
C ASP A 162 -0.32 16.00 10.89
N ASP A 163 -1.41 15.29 11.23
CA ASP A 163 -1.49 14.40 12.40
C ASP A 163 -1.17 12.93 12.04
N CYS A 164 -0.16 12.72 11.17
CA CYS A 164 0.28 11.38 10.79
C CYS A 164 0.99 10.67 11.94
N THR A 165 0.62 9.41 12.14
CA THR A 165 1.27 8.49 13.07
C THR A 165 1.64 7.20 12.35
N SER A 166 2.48 6.39 12.96
CA SER A 166 2.84 5.05 12.45
C SER A 166 1.66 4.07 12.43
N GLY A 167 0.58 4.38 13.19
CA GLY A 167 -0.65 3.58 13.22
C GLY A 167 -1.66 3.95 12.13
N ASN A 168 -1.63 5.19 11.60
CA ASN A 168 -2.65 5.67 10.66
C ASN A 168 -2.12 5.94 9.25
N LEU A 169 -0.79 5.93 9.05
CA LEU A 169 -0.15 6.23 7.76
C LEU A 169 0.86 5.18 7.34
N ILE A 170 0.80 4.83 6.06
CA ILE A 170 1.83 4.13 5.30
C ILE A 170 2.08 4.95 4.03
N VAL A 171 3.33 5.11 3.61
CA VAL A 171 3.69 5.73 2.33
C VAL A 171 4.10 4.63 1.35
N ALA A 172 3.59 4.67 0.13
CA ALA A 172 4.02 3.77 -0.94
C ALA A 172 4.70 4.59 -2.04
N TYR A 173 5.97 4.30 -2.33
CA TYR A 173 6.68 4.90 -3.44
C TYR A 173 6.49 4.09 -4.70
N GLU A 174 5.88 4.70 -5.70
CA GLU A 174 5.61 4.14 -7.02
C GLU A 174 6.50 4.80 -8.07
N PRO A 175 7.62 4.18 -8.52
CA PRO A 175 8.29 4.63 -9.74
C PRO A 175 7.36 4.35 -10.93
N VAL A 176 6.50 5.34 -11.29
CA VAL A 176 5.39 5.14 -12.25
C VAL A 176 5.90 4.60 -13.59
N TRP A 177 7.08 5.04 -13.99
CA TRP A 177 7.78 4.58 -15.19
C TRP A 177 8.17 3.10 -15.19
N ALA A 178 8.21 2.46 -14.02
CA ALA A 178 8.55 1.03 -13.86
C ALA A 178 7.32 0.14 -13.68
N ILE A 179 6.11 0.72 -13.54
CA ILE A 179 4.88 -0.04 -13.32
C ILE A 179 4.38 -0.60 -14.66
N GLY A 180 4.36 -1.93 -14.79
CA GLY A 180 3.81 -2.60 -15.98
C GLY A 180 4.68 -2.47 -17.25
N THR A 181 5.81 -1.78 -17.22
CA THR A 181 6.67 -1.54 -18.38
C THR A 181 7.78 -2.60 -18.56
N GLY A 182 8.03 -3.41 -17.53
CA GLY A 182 9.17 -4.33 -17.48
C GLY A 182 10.49 -3.67 -17.07
N LEU A 183 10.53 -2.34 -16.94
CA LEU A 183 11.66 -1.62 -16.37
C LEU A 183 11.70 -1.83 -14.86
N THR A 184 12.89 -1.90 -14.29
CA THR A 184 13.11 -2.00 -12.84
C THR A 184 14.15 -0.98 -12.43
N PRO A 185 13.88 -0.14 -11.40
CA PRO A 185 14.90 0.69 -10.80
C PRO A 185 16.03 -0.18 -10.24
N THR A 186 17.22 0.36 -10.19
CA THR A 186 18.32 -0.26 -9.45
C THR A 186 18.06 -0.17 -7.94
N ALA A 187 18.68 -1.06 -7.15
CA ALA A 187 18.61 -0.97 -5.69
C ALA A 187 19.07 0.41 -5.17
N GLN A 188 20.04 1.02 -5.84
CA GLN A 188 20.54 2.35 -5.50
C GLN A 188 19.51 3.46 -5.78
N ASP A 189 18.75 3.39 -6.89
CA ASP A 189 17.64 4.32 -7.16
C ASP A 189 16.58 4.23 -6.06
N VAL A 190 16.21 3.00 -5.68
CA VAL A 190 15.23 2.75 -4.60
C VAL A 190 15.72 3.31 -3.27
N GLU A 191 16.99 3.03 -2.90
CA GLU A 191 17.60 3.52 -1.67
C GLU A 191 17.56 5.05 -1.60
N GLN A 192 17.94 5.73 -2.67
CA GLN A 192 17.96 7.19 -2.74
C GLN A 192 16.58 7.78 -2.42
N VAL A 193 15.52 7.29 -3.06
CA VAL A 193 14.17 7.82 -2.88
C VAL A 193 13.60 7.43 -1.51
N HIS A 194 13.77 6.18 -1.07
CA HIS A 194 13.31 5.74 0.25
C HIS A 194 14.00 6.49 1.39
N LYS A 195 15.31 6.78 1.27
CA LYS A 195 16.03 7.64 2.21
C LYS A 195 15.44 9.04 2.25
N PHE A 196 15.21 9.66 1.08
CA PHE A 196 14.61 10.99 0.98
C PHE A 196 13.21 11.03 1.63
N ILE A 197 12.36 10.03 1.37
CA ILE A 197 11.03 9.93 2.01
C ILE A 197 11.18 9.82 3.53
N ARG A 198 12.09 8.96 4.03
CA ARG A 198 12.35 8.78 5.45
C ARG A 198 12.79 10.08 6.13
N GLU A 199 13.69 10.83 5.50
CA GLU A 199 14.15 12.12 6.01
C GLU A 199 13.00 13.12 6.12
N HIS A 200 12.12 13.20 5.11
CA HIS A 200 10.92 14.04 5.14
C HIS A 200 9.93 13.64 6.25
N LEU A 201 9.69 12.35 6.42
CA LEU A 201 8.81 11.85 7.49
C LEU A 201 9.39 12.18 8.86
N ASN A 202 10.70 12.00 9.07
CA ASN A 202 11.36 12.30 10.33
C ASN A 202 11.31 13.80 10.66
N GLN A 203 11.53 14.66 9.68
CA GLN A 203 11.47 16.12 9.85
C GLN A 203 10.05 16.59 10.22
N ARG A 204 9.03 16.05 9.52
CA ARG A 204 7.65 16.50 9.69
C ARG A 204 6.97 15.88 10.90
N PHE A 205 7.16 14.58 11.14
CA PHE A 205 6.42 13.82 12.14
C PHE A 205 7.28 13.37 13.33
N LYS A 206 8.51 13.88 13.45
CA LYS A 206 9.39 13.71 14.63
C LYS A 206 9.45 12.25 15.13
N ASN A 207 8.83 11.99 16.29
CA ASN A 207 8.87 10.68 16.96
C ASN A 207 8.14 9.58 16.16
N GLU A 208 7.14 9.91 15.35
CA GLU A 208 6.39 8.96 14.51
C GLU A 208 7.13 8.65 13.22
N GLY A 209 7.84 9.63 12.66
CA GLY A 209 8.53 9.52 11.37
C GLY A 209 9.37 8.25 11.20
N PRO A 210 10.22 7.87 12.17
CA PRO A 210 11.03 6.66 12.08
C PRO A 210 10.23 5.36 11.95
N SER A 211 8.99 5.32 12.47
CA SER A 211 8.14 4.14 12.54
C SER A 211 7.08 4.05 11.43
N ILE A 212 6.84 5.14 10.66
CA ILE A 212 5.94 5.12 9.51
C ILE A 212 6.53 4.18 8.44
N LYS A 213 5.74 3.19 7.98
CA LYS A 213 6.17 2.25 6.95
C LYS A 213 6.31 2.94 5.59
N ILE A 214 7.37 2.62 4.86
CA ILE A 214 7.57 3.04 3.46
C ILE A 214 7.62 1.78 2.61
N LEU A 215 6.63 1.61 1.73
CA LEU A 215 6.54 0.46 0.82
C LEU A 215 7.14 0.82 -0.54
N TYR A 216 7.80 -0.14 -1.14
CA TYR A 216 8.18 -0.06 -2.54
C TYR A 216 7.02 -0.52 -3.43
N GLY A 217 6.53 0.34 -4.32
CA GLY A 217 5.36 0.12 -5.18
C GLY A 217 5.69 -0.13 -6.66
N GLY A 218 6.93 -0.39 -7.00
CA GLY A 218 7.32 -0.77 -8.35
C GLY A 218 7.13 -2.27 -8.63
N SER A 219 7.77 -2.78 -9.68
CA SER A 219 7.66 -4.19 -10.08
C SER A 219 8.37 -5.11 -9.09
N VAL A 220 7.59 -5.79 -8.24
CA VAL A 220 8.08 -6.80 -7.30
C VAL A 220 7.64 -8.19 -7.76
N LYS A 221 8.60 -9.12 -7.76
CA LYS A 221 8.42 -10.54 -8.12
C LYS A 221 9.14 -11.41 -7.08
N PRO A 222 8.82 -12.71 -6.98
CA PRO A 222 9.56 -13.62 -6.10
C PRO A 222 11.09 -13.59 -6.30
N SER A 223 11.53 -13.40 -7.57
CA SER A 223 12.95 -13.40 -7.93
C SER A 223 13.75 -12.18 -7.46
N ASN A 224 13.11 -11.02 -7.23
CA ASN A 224 13.79 -9.79 -6.80
C ASN A 224 13.37 -9.31 -5.40
N ALA A 225 12.39 -9.96 -4.78
CA ALA A 225 11.84 -9.52 -3.49
C ALA A 225 12.91 -9.44 -2.40
N LYS A 226 13.76 -10.45 -2.27
CA LYS A 226 14.81 -10.49 -1.25
C LYS A 226 15.79 -9.31 -1.37
N GLU A 227 16.21 -8.97 -2.59
CA GLU A 227 17.11 -7.84 -2.86
C GLU A 227 16.44 -6.52 -2.51
N LEU A 228 15.19 -6.31 -2.98
CA LEU A 228 14.44 -5.08 -2.73
C LEU A 228 14.10 -4.88 -1.25
N MET A 229 13.72 -5.94 -0.54
CA MET A 229 13.39 -5.86 0.88
C MET A 229 14.62 -5.66 1.78
N ALA A 230 15.84 -5.89 1.25
CA ALA A 230 17.09 -5.61 1.94
C ALA A 230 17.55 -4.16 1.79
N VAL A 231 16.93 -3.36 0.91
CA VAL A 231 17.29 -1.96 0.71
C VAL A 231 16.91 -1.14 1.96
N PRO A 232 17.80 -0.27 2.46
CA PRO A 232 17.51 0.58 3.61
C PRO A 232 16.21 1.40 3.44
N ASN A 233 15.41 1.48 4.51
CA ASN A 233 14.11 2.16 4.56
C ASN A 233 13.00 1.56 3.68
N VAL A 234 13.22 0.42 3.04
CA VAL A 234 12.14 -0.37 2.44
C VAL A 234 11.51 -1.22 3.55
N ASN A 235 10.26 -0.88 3.93
CA ASN A 235 9.52 -1.59 4.97
C ASN A 235 8.44 -2.51 4.37
N GLY A 236 8.69 -3.05 3.19
CA GLY A 236 7.78 -3.94 2.48
C GLY A 236 7.44 -3.47 1.08
N ALA A 237 6.38 -4.01 0.51
CA ALA A 237 5.98 -3.73 -0.87
C ALA A 237 4.48 -3.54 -1.05
N LEU A 238 4.12 -2.67 -2.01
CA LEU A 238 2.79 -2.60 -2.61
C LEU A 238 2.84 -3.34 -3.95
N VAL A 239 2.32 -4.58 -3.96
CA VAL A 239 2.50 -5.55 -5.05
C VAL A 239 1.28 -5.55 -5.96
N GLY A 240 1.47 -5.34 -7.27
CA GLY A 240 0.42 -5.42 -8.28
C GLY A 240 0.15 -6.86 -8.72
N GLY A 241 0.34 -7.16 -10.01
CA GLY A 241 -0.04 -8.43 -10.66
C GLY A 241 0.46 -9.71 -9.98
N ALA A 242 1.64 -9.71 -9.38
CA ALA A 242 2.15 -10.86 -8.63
C ALA A 242 1.32 -11.18 -7.37
N SER A 243 0.50 -10.24 -6.87
CA SER A 243 -0.40 -10.49 -5.74
C SER A 243 -1.68 -11.24 -6.12
N LEU A 244 -1.94 -11.46 -7.41
CA LEU A 244 -3.11 -12.20 -7.88
C LEU A 244 -2.96 -13.73 -7.71
N LYS A 245 -1.74 -14.20 -7.44
CA LYS A 245 -1.41 -15.61 -7.22
C LYS A 245 -0.86 -15.81 -5.82
N ALA A 246 -1.46 -16.72 -5.07
CA ALA A 246 -1.04 -17.01 -3.70
C ALA A 246 0.43 -17.43 -3.61
N ALA A 247 0.89 -18.28 -4.52
CA ALA A 247 2.28 -18.74 -4.54
C ALA A 247 3.28 -17.57 -4.69
N ASP A 248 3.04 -16.64 -5.62
CA ASP A 248 3.91 -15.50 -5.86
C ASP A 248 3.85 -14.50 -4.69
N PHE A 249 2.65 -14.20 -4.21
CA PHE A 249 2.44 -13.27 -3.09
C PHE A 249 3.14 -13.72 -1.82
N LEU A 250 2.99 -15.00 -1.45
CA LEU A 250 3.65 -15.59 -0.29
C LEU A 250 5.17 -15.71 -0.47
N ALA A 251 5.64 -16.03 -1.68
CA ALA A 251 7.07 -16.08 -1.97
C ALA A 251 7.72 -14.68 -1.86
N ILE A 252 7.02 -13.60 -2.26
CA ILE A 252 7.46 -12.22 -2.02
C ILE A 252 7.57 -11.94 -0.51
N ALA A 253 6.57 -12.31 0.28
CA ALA A 253 6.59 -12.14 1.71
C ALA A 253 7.71 -12.93 2.40
N ALA A 254 8.00 -14.15 1.93
CA ALA A 254 9.12 -14.97 2.39
C ALA A 254 10.49 -14.32 2.12
N GLY A 255 10.59 -13.42 1.15
CA GLY A 255 11.78 -12.63 0.84
C GLY A 255 12.10 -11.52 1.84
N CYS A 256 11.19 -11.18 2.75
CA CYS A 256 11.46 -10.22 3.84
C CYS A 256 12.52 -10.75 4.80
N PRO A 257 13.34 -9.84 5.39
CA PRO A 257 14.41 -10.20 6.31
C PRO A 257 13.92 -10.86 7.62
#